data_656ec8dd7e3e96fa4418450fe989de42
#
_entry.id   656ec8dd7e3e96fa4418450fe989de42
#
_cell.length_a   1.000
_cell.length_b   1.000
_cell.length_c   1.000
_cell.angle_alpha   90.00
_cell.angle_beta   90.00
_cell.angle_gamma   90.00
#
_symmetry.space_group_name_H-M   'P 1'
#
loop_
_entity.id
_entity.type
_entity.pdbx_description
1 polymer ?
#
loop_
_entity_poly.entity_id
_entity_poly.type
_entity_poly.pdbx_seq_one_letter_code
_entity_poly.pdbx_strand_id
1 'polypeptide(L)' 'MAYVAKWRMNVACRKLALARKGIDQIAVEVGYESLAAFSRAFKKHVGLSPAAWRAQELSRKHSPAHGSK' A
#
# COMPACT_ATOMS: atom_id res chain seq x y z
N MET A 1 4.86 -19.98 0.52
CA MET A 1 4.88 -19.60 -0.77
C MET A 1 5.05 -18.15 -0.99
N ALA A 2 6.11 -17.87 -1.60
CA ALA A 2 6.49 -16.49 -1.85
C ALA A 2 5.53 -15.80 -2.79
N TYR A 3 4.95 -16.54 -3.68
CA TYR A 3 4.07 -15.93 -4.65
C TYR A 3 2.85 -15.27 -4.06
N VAL A 4 2.27 -15.92 -3.06
CA VAL A 4 1.06 -15.39 -2.46
C VAL A 4 1.34 -14.07 -1.78
N ALA A 5 2.44 -13.98 -1.06
CA ALA A 5 2.78 -12.76 -0.37
C ALA A 5 3.04 -11.61 -1.34
N LYS A 6 3.77 -11.89 -2.41
CA LYS A 6 4.04 -10.85 -3.39
C LYS A 6 2.77 -10.38 -4.06
N TRP A 7 1.91 -11.32 -4.40
CA TRP A 7 0.66 -10.98 -5.05
C TRP A 7 -0.19 -10.10 -4.16
N ARG A 8 -0.25 -10.46 -2.87
CA ARG A 8 -1.03 -9.67 -1.93
C ARG A 8 -0.50 -8.26 -1.81
N MET A 9 0.81 -8.12 -1.79
CA MET A 9 1.41 -6.80 -1.67
C MET A 9 1.14 -5.96 -2.91
N ASN A 10 1.18 -6.58 -4.08
CA ASN A 10 0.88 -5.84 -5.30
C ASN A 10 -0.56 -5.36 -5.31
N VAL A 11 -1.48 -6.22 -4.90
CA VAL A 11 -2.88 -5.83 -4.83
C VAL A 11 -3.07 -4.73 -3.80
N ALA A 12 -2.39 -4.85 -2.67
CA ALA A 12 -2.49 -3.83 -1.63
C ALA A 12 -1.99 -2.48 -2.14
N CYS A 13 -0.88 -2.47 -2.85
CA CYS A 13 -0.36 -1.22 -3.39
C CYS A 13 -1.35 -0.58 -4.35
N ARG A 14 -1.98 -1.37 -5.20
CA ARG A 14 -2.96 -0.84 -6.10
C ARG A 14 -4.14 -0.24 -5.36
N LYS A 15 -4.64 -0.95 -4.36
CA LYS A 15 -5.76 -0.46 -3.60
C LYS A 15 -5.41 0.80 -2.85
N LEU A 16 -4.20 0.86 -2.31
CA LEU A 16 -3.77 2.05 -1.58
C LEU A 16 -3.65 3.25 -2.51
N ALA A 17 -3.24 3.01 -3.74
CA ALA A 17 -3.05 4.09 -4.69
C ALA A 17 -4.35 4.55 -5.34
N LEU A 18 -5.24 3.62 -5.61
CA LEU A 18 -6.44 3.92 -6.38
C LEU A 18 -7.71 4.05 -5.57
N ALA A 19 -7.88 3.21 -4.57
CA ALA A 19 -9.10 3.23 -3.79
C ALA A 19 -9.01 4.23 -2.66
N ARG A 20 -10.14 4.80 -2.30
CA ARG A 20 -10.17 5.74 -1.19
C ARG A 20 -10.55 5.07 0.10
N LYS A 21 -10.33 3.80 0.19
CA LYS A 21 -10.65 3.05 1.39
C LYS A 21 -9.62 3.26 2.47
N GLY A 22 -10.02 3.05 3.70
CA GLY A 22 -9.08 3.10 4.79
C GLY A 22 -8.09 1.95 4.70
N ILE A 23 -6.93 2.14 5.27
CA ILE A 23 -5.90 1.13 5.21
C ILE A 23 -6.32 -0.14 5.93
N ASP A 24 -7.08 0.00 7.02
CA ASP A 24 -7.57 -1.16 7.76
C ASP A 24 -8.50 -2.01 6.90
N GLN A 25 -9.32 -1.38 6.09
CA GLN A 25 -10.21 -2.12 5.22
C GLN A 25 -9.43 -2.85 4.13
N ILE A 26 -8.41 -2.19 3.59
CA ILE A 26 -7.57 -2.81 2.59
C ILE A 26 -6.86 -4.02 3.18
N ALA A 27 -6.41 -3.92 4.43
CA ALA A 27 -5.76 -5.03 5.10
C ALA A 27 -6.65 -6.27 5.11
N VAL A 28 -7.92 -6.07 5.45
CA VAL A 28 -8.87 -7.17 5.48
C VAL A 28 -9.09 -7.73 4.08
N GLU A 29 -9.22 -6.85 3.10
CA GLU A 29 -9.49 -7.28 1.75
C GLU A 29 -8.37 -8.11 1.15
N VAL A 30 -7.14 -7.85 1.54
CA VAL A 30 -6.04 -8.65 1.03
C VAL A 30 -5.71 -9.84 1.93
N GLY A 31 -6.56 -10.09 2.91
CA GLY A 31 -6.46 -11.33 3.67
C GLY A 31 -5.70 -11.28 4.97
N TYR A 32 -5.50 -10.12 5.54
CA TYR A 32 -4.82 -10.01 6.82
C TYR A 32 -5.84 -9.88 7.95
N GLU A 33 -5.49 -10.44 9.09
CA GLU A 33 -6.39 -10.42 10.23
C GLU A 33 -6.49 -9.06 10.90
N SER A 34 -5.43 -8.31 10.85
CA SER A 34 -5.40 -7.03 11.52
C SER A 34 -4.57 -6.03 10.75
N LEU A 35 -4.81 -4.77 11.06
CA LEU A 35 -4.02 -3.70 10.45
C LEU A 35 -2.56 -3.84 10.86
N ALA A 36 -2.30 -4.22 12.08
CA ALA A 36 -0.93 -4.37 12.55
C ALA A 36 -0.18 -5.43 11.75
N ALA A 37 -0.83 -6.55 11.51
CA ALA A 37 -0.21 -7.63 10.74
C ALA A 37 0.06 -7.17 9.32
N PHE A 38 -0.90 -6.50 8.73
CA PHE A 38 -0.76 -5.99 7.37
C PHE A 38 0.38 -4.97 7.30
N SER A 39 0.40 -4.02 8.22
CA SER A 39 1.42 -2.99 8.23
C SER A 39 2.82 -3.57 8.33
N ARG A 40 2.96 -4.58 9.18
CA ARG A 40 4.24 -5.22 9.37
C ARG A 40 4.71 -5.92 8.09
N ALA A 41 3.80 -6.67 7.49
CA ALA A 41 4.13 -7.37 6.26
C ALA A 41 4.41 -6.40 5.12
N PHE A 42 3.61 -5.36 5.03
CA PHE A 42 3.78 -4.36 3.98
C PHE A 42 5.14 -3.68 4.11
N LYS A 43 5.48 -3.26 5.32
CA LYS A 43 6.75 -2.61 5.52
C LYS A 43 7.92 -3.53 5.19
N LYS A 44 7.77 -4.80 5.52
CA LYS A 44 8.81 -5.77 5.23
C LYS A 44 9.03 -5.94 3.74
N HIS A 45 7.97 -5.97 2.96
CA HIS A 45 8.07 -6.19 1.53
C HIS A 45 8.32 -4.92 0.73
N VAL A 46 7.77 -3.82 1.16
CA VAL A 46 7.83 -2.58 0.40
C VAL A 46 8.88 -1.62 0.95
N GLY A 47 9.14 -1.67 2.25
CA GLY A 47 10.11 -0.79 2.87
C GLY A 47 9.50 0.39 3.58
N LEU A 48 8.21 0.63 3.40
CA LEU A 48 7.50 1.71 4.04
C LEU A 48 6.20 1.19 4.62
N SER A 49 5.69 1.86 5.64
CA SER A 49 4.39 1.49 6.16
C SER A 49 3.33 1.83 5.10
N PRO A 50 2.16 1.21 5.15
CA PRO A 50 1.11 1.51 4.18
C PRO A 50 0.72 2.97 4.17
N ALA A 51 0.65 3.58 5.34
CA ALA A 51 0.27 4.99 5.43
C ALA A 51 1.33 5.88 4.78
N ALA A 52 2.59 5.61 5.07
CA ALA A 52 3.67 6.39 4.49
C ALA A 52 3.72 6.21 2.98
N TRP A 53 3.54 4.98 2.53
CA TRP A 53 3.55 4.69 1.10
C TRP A 53 2.41 5.41 0.38
N ARG A 54 1.21 5.37 0.98
CA ARG A 54 0.06 6.04 0.39
C ARG A 54 0.28 7.55 0.32
N ALA A 55 0.82 8.11 1.40
CA ALA A 55 1.09 9.55 1.40
C ALA A 55 2.07 9.92 0.30
N GLN A 56 3.07 9.08 0.10
CA GLN A 56 4.05 9.31 -0.92
C GLN A 56 3.43 9.24 -2.31
N GLU A 57 2.56 8.27 -2.53
CA GLU A 57 1.89 8.13 -3.82
C GLU A 57 0.97 9.29 -4.11
N LEU A 58 0.23 9.74 -3.11
CA LEU A 58 -0.65 10.87 -3.29
C LEU A 58 0.14 12.14 -3.59
N SER A 59 1.27 12.29 -2.93
CA SER A 59 2.12 13.43 -3.17
C SER A 59 2.67 13.43 -4.58
N ARG A 60 3.06 12.27 -5.06
CA ARG A 60 3.56 12.16 -6.42
C ARG A 60 2.51 12.55 -7.43
N LYS A 61 1.29 12.10 -7.21
CA LYS A 61 0.20 12.41 -8.14
C LYS A 61 -0.15 13.86 -8.13
N HIS A 62 0.04 14.51 -6.98
CA HIS A 62 -0.32 15.90 -6.87
C HIS A 62 0.79 16.85 -7.20
N SER A 63 1.90 16.35 -7.66
CA SER A 63 3.03 17.19 -7.99
C SER A 63 3.27 17.21 -9.44
N PRO A 64 2.40 17.77 -10.17
CA PRO A 64 2.52 17.74 -11.61
C PRO A 64 3.70 18.50 -12.04
N ALA A 65 3.99 19.47 -11.32
CA ALA A 65 5.08 20.28 -11.73
C ALA A 65 6.29 19.49 -11.90
N HIS A 66 6.37 18.56 -11.25
CA HIS A 66 7.39 17.90 -11.38
C HIS A 66 7.46 17.26 -12.41
N GLY A 67 6.60 17.04 -12.68
CA GLY A 67 6.65 16.32 -13.72
C GLY A 67 7.60 16.81 -14.54
N SER A 68 7.86 17.61 -14.36
CA SER A 68 8.72 18.01 -15.18
C SER A 68 9.83 17.54 -15.23
N LYS A 69 10.03 17.19 -15.05
CA LYS A 69 10.89 16.73 -15.37
C LYS A 69 11.02 16.35 -15.85
#